data_a1483bcbaaf07f7e7025600940aec0f6
#
_entry.id   a1483bcbaaf07f7e7025600940aec0f6
#
_cell.length_a   1.000
_cell.length_b   1.000
_cell.length_c   1.000
_cell.angle_alpha   90.00
_cell.angle_beta   90.00
_cell.angle_gamma   90.00
#
_symmetry.space_group_name_H-M   'P 1'
#
loop_
_entity.id
_entity.type
_entity.pdbx_description
1 polymer ?
#
loop_
_entity_poly.entity_id
_entity_poly.type
_entity_poly.pdbx_seq_one_letter_code
_entity_poly.pdbx_strand_id
1 'polypeptide(L)'
;LARAASHSSGGLPSAEREALDKLPDTVITDALESLSPDFRQAVLLADVEGFSYKEIAEIMGTPIGTVMSRLNRGRGQLRDKLGDYARQRGIGRESDGQDD
;
A
#
# COMPACT_ATOMS: atom_id res chain seq x y z
N LEU A 1 -9.50 17.21 -1.74
CA LEU A 1 -10.38 17.33 -0.71
C LEU A 1 -11.42 16.29 -0.71
N ALA A 2 -12.39 16.47 -1.50
CA ALA A 2 -13.42 15.48 -1.59
C ALA A 2 -12.85 14.19 -1.99
N ARG A 3 -11.84 14.25 -2.73
CA ARG A 3 -11.19 13.09 -3.20
C ARG A 3 -10.66 12.26 -2.08
N ALA A 4 -10.11 12.92 -1.11
CA ALA A 4 -9.54 12.16 -0.01
C ALA A 4 -10.59 11.32 0.66
N ALA A 5 -11.75 11.87 0.81
CA ALA A 5 -12.78 11.11 1.46
C ALA A 5 -13.17 9.91 0.64
N SER A 6 -13.24 10.08 -0.65
CA SER A 6 -13.69 8.98 -1.46
C SER A 6 -12.68 7.88 -1.48
N HIS A 7 -11.45 8.19 -1.22
CA HIS A 7 -10.48 7.18 -1.37
C HIS A 7 -10.30 6.33 -0.19
N SER A 8 -10.78 6.77 0.94
CA SER A 8 -10.57 5.96 2.11
C SER A 8 -11.15 4.60 1.91
N SER A 9 -12.14 4.50 1.08
CA SER A 9 -12.76 3.21 0.92
C SER A 9 -11.87 2.22 0.23
N GLY A 10 -10.93 2.68 -0.51
CA GLY A 10 -10.09 1.74 -1.22
C GLY A 10 -8.83 1.40 -0.48
N GLY A 11 -8.65 1.90 0.70
CA GLY A 11 -7.40 1.70 1.37
C GLY A 11 -7.31 0.41 2.14
N LEU A 12 -6.27 0.31 2.91
CA LEU A 12 -6.05 -0.87 3.74
C LEU A 12 -6.94 -0.82 4.96
N PRO A 13 -7.21 -1.98 5.56
CA PRO A 13 -7.96 -2.00 6.81
C PRO A 13 -7.27 -1.15 7.88
N SER A 14 -8.05 -0.66 8.82
CA SER A 14 -7.51 0.23 9.86
C SER A 14 -6.35 -0.37 10.61
N ALA A 15 -6.46 -1.64 10.95
CA ALA A 15 -5.41 -2.29 11.72
C ALA A 15 -4.10 -2.32 10.96
N GLU A 16 -4.17 -2.59 9.67
CA GLU A 16 -2.97 -2.60 8.86
C GLU A 16 -2.39 -1.22 8.71
N ARG A 17 -3.26 -0.22 8.60
CA ARG A 17 -2.79 1.13 8.46
C ARG A 17 -2.06 1.58 9.72
N GLU A 18 -2.56 1.22 10.88
CA GLU A 18 -1.87 1.57 12.11
C GLU A 18 -0.52 0.90 12.20
N ALA A 19 -0.45 -0.35 11.79
CA ALA A 19 0.82 -1.06 11.82
C ALA A 19 1.83 -0.41 10.88
N LEU A 20 1.37 0.02 9.72
CA LEU A 20 2.27 0.66 8.77
C LEU A 20 2.76 1.99 9.28
N ASP A 21 1.92 2.73 10.00
CA ASP A 21 2.31 4.02 10.51
C ASP A 21 3.45 3.91 11.52
N LYS A 22 3.64 2.74 12.10
CA LYS A 22 4.70 2.56 13.07
C LYS A 22 6.04 2.22 12.45
N LEU A 23 6.08 2.00 11.15
CA LEU A 23 7.32 1.64 10.48
C LEU A 23 8.07 2.89 10.03
N PRO A 24 9.40 2.84 10.05
CA PRO A 24 10.16 3.98 9.55
C PRO A 24 9.91 4.21 8.07
N ASP A 25 10.05 5.45 7.65
CA ASP A 25 9.86 5.77 6.25
C ASP A 25 10.82 5.01 5.35
N THR A 26 12.02 4.73 5.83
CA THR A 26 12.98 4.02 5.00
C THR A 26 12.51 2.60 4.71
N VAL A 27 11.84 1.97 5.66
CA VAL A 27 11.32 0.62 5.45
C VAL A 27 10.21 0.66 4.40
N ILE A 28 9.35 1.65 4.48
CA ILE A 28 8.27 1.78 3.52
C ILE A 28 8.83 2.07 2.13
N THR A 29 9.82 2.95 2.05
CA THR A 29 10.45 3.27 0.78
C THR A 29 11.10 2.03 0.17
N ASP A 30 11.84 1.28 0.98
CA ASP A 30 12.48 0.07 0.49
C ASP A 30 11.47 -0.93 -0.02
N ALA A 31 10.36 -1.08 0.70
CA ALA A 31 9.33 -2.01 0.27
C ALA A 31 8.73 -1.57 -1.05
N LEU A 32 8.47 -0.29 -1.20
CA LEU A 32 7.93 0.24 -2.44
C LEU A 32 8.90 0.02 -3.59
N GLU A 33 10.19 0.25 -3.34
CA GLU A 33 11.16 0.10 -4.40
C GLU A 33 11.36 -1.35 -4.81
N SER A 34 10.96 -2.28 -3.98
CA SER A 34 11.08 -3.68 -4.32
C SER A 34 9.95 -4.14 -5.23
N LEU A 35 8.93 -3.32 -5.42
CA LEU A 35 7.85 -3.67 -6.33
C LEU A 35 8.29 -3.43 -7.77
N SER A 36 7.65 -4.10 -8.71
CA SER A 36 7.93 -3.80 -10.11
C SER A 36 7.54 -2.35 -10.37
N PRO A 37 8.15 -1.72 -11.37
CA PRO A 37 7.86 -0.31 -11.63
C PRO A 37 6.38 -0.02 -11.85
N ASP A 38 5.69 -0.90 -12.55
CA ASP A 38 4.27 -0.67 -12.81
C ASP A 38 3.45 -0.72 -11.54
N PHE A 39 3.73 -1.70 -10.70
CA PHE A 39 2.99 -1.82 -9.45
C PHE A 39 3.31 -0.65 -8.53
N ARG A 40 4.59 -0.30 -8.45
CA ARG A 40 5.01 0.81 -7.60
C ARG A 40 4.36 2.10 -8.01
N GLN A 41 4.36 2.38 -9.32
CA GLN A 41 3.79 3.62 -9.79
C GLN A 41 2.30 3.69 -9.51
N ALA A 42 1.58 2.60 -9.73
CA ALA A 42 0.14 2.59 -9.46
C ALA A 42 -0.14 2.86 -7.99
N VAL A 43 0.62 2.21 -7.10
CA VAL A 43 0.42 2.39 -5.68
C VAL A 43 0.75 3.82 -5.26
N LEU A 44 1.86 4.36 -5.76
CA LEU A 44 2.23 5.73 -5.42
C LEU A 44 1.19 6.72 -5.87
N LEU A 45 0.70 6.57 -7.09
CA LEU A 45 -0.28 7.50 -7.61
C LEU A 45 -1.60 7.42 -6.83
N ALA A 46 -1.99 6.24 -6.42
CA ALA A 46 -3.26 6.09 -5.73
C ALA A 46 -3.15 6.42 -4.25
N ASP A 47 -2.16 5.88 -3.57
CA ASP A 47 -2.11 5.92 -2.12
C ASP A 47 -1.31 7.10 -1.57
N VAL A 48 -0.36 7.60 -2.32
CA VAL A 48 0.45 8.73 -1.87
C VAL A 48 -0.04 10.02 -2.49
N GLU A 49 -0.23 10.00 -3.82
CA GLU A 49 -0.64 11.21 -4.52
C GLU A 49 -2.13 11.44 -4.50
N GLY A 50 -2.91 10.39 -4.32
CA GLY A 50 -4.35 10.54 -4.19
C GLY A 50 -5.12 10.68 -5.49
N PHE A 51 -4.55 10.28 -6.60
CA PHE A 51 -5.28 10.34 -7.87
C PHE A 51 -6.38 9.29 -7.92
N SER A 52 -7.41 9.57 -8.67
CA SER A 52 -8.47 8.59 -8.89
C SER A 52 -7.97 7.51 -9.83
N TYR A 53 -8.63 6.37 -9.84
CA TYR A 53 -8.22 5.28 -10.72
C TYR A 53 -8.29 5.72 -12.18
N LYS A 54 -9.29 6.52 -12.53
CA LYS A 54 -9.40 7.01 -13.88
C LYS A 54 -8.22 7.90 -14.25
N GLU A 55 -7.84 8.77 -13.33
CA GLU A 55 -6.69 9.63 -13.54
C GLU A 55 -5.41 8.82 -13.69
N ILE A 56 -5.28 7.79 -12.87
CA ILE A 56 -4.09 6.93 -12.95
C ILE A 56 -4.05 6.22 -14.29
N ALA A 57 -5.21 5.75 -14.75
CA ALA A 57 -5.27 5.09 -16.05
C ALA A 57 -4.78 6.03 -17.15
N GLU A 58 -5.15 7.29 -17.06
CA GLU A 58 -4.71 8.28 -18.04
C GLU A 58 -3.22 8.55 -17.91
N ILE A 59 -2.74 8.70 -16.70
CA ILE A 59 -1.32 8.97 -16.48
C ILE A 59 -0.46 7.82 -16.98
N MET A 60 -0.90 6.60 -16.71
CA MET A 60 -0.10 5.44 -17.06
C MET A 60 -0.38 4.94 -18.47
N GLY A 61 -1.40 5.50 -19.12
CA GLY A 61 -1.73 5.08 -20.48
C GLY A 61 -2.27 3.67 -20.55
N THR A 62 -3.05 3.24 -19.57
CA THR A 62 -3.59 1.89 -19.54
C THR A 62 -5.08 1.93 -19.25
N PRO A 63 -5.79 0.83 -19.52
CA PRO A 63 -7.19 0.74 -19.13
C PRO A 63 -7.33 0.78 -17.61
N ILE A 64 -8.47 1.24 -17.16
CA ILE A 64 -8.70 1.34 -15.73
C ILE A 64 -8.65 -0.03 -15.05
N GLY A 65 -9.09 -1.07 -15.76
CA GLY A 65 -9.01 -2.41 -15.20
C GLY A 65 -7.59 -2.84 -14.92
N THR A 66 -6.66 -2.40 -15.76
CA THR A 66 -5.25 -2.68 -15.54
C THR A 66 -4.74 -1.96 -14.30
N VAL A 67 -5.21 -0.72 -14.09
CA VAL A 67 -4.84 0.01 -12.89
C VAL A 67 -5.31 -0.74 -11.65
N MET A 68 -6.55 -1.21 -11.67
CA MET A 68 -7.10 -1.92 -10.52
C MET A 68 -6.33 -3.20 -10.24
N SER A 69 -5.96 -3.91 -11.29
CA SER A 69 -5.20 -5.13 -11.16
C SER A 69 -3.82 -4.85 -10.57
N ARG A 70 -3.17 -3.81 -11.07
CA ARG A 70 -1.85 -3.44 -10.56
C ARG A 70 -1.91 -3.00 -9.12
N LEU A 71 -2.96 -2.27 -8.75
CA LEU A 71 -3.12 -1.84 -7.37
C LEU A 71 -3.34 -3.03 -6.46
N ASN A 72 -4.20 -3.96 -6.85
CA ASN A 72 -4.44 -5.12 -6.03
C ASN A 72 -3.17 -5.92 -5.80
N ARG A 73 -2.42 -6.16 -6.85
CA ARG A 73 -1.21 -6.95 -6.71
C ARG A 73 -0.12 -6.19 -6.00
N GLY A 74 0.03 -4.90 -6.32
CA GLY A 74 1.05 -4.08 -5.69
C GLY A 74 0.80 -3.92 -4.21
N ARG A 75 -0.44 -3.66 -3.83
CA ARG A 75 -0.76 -3.52 -2.42
C ARG A 75 -0.59 -4.83 -1.68
N GLY A 76 -0.91 -5.95 -2.33
CA GLY A 76 -0.72 -7.25 -1.70
C GLY A 76 0.74 -7.53 -1.43
N GLN A 77 1.59 -7.28 -2.42
CA GLN A 77 3.02 -7.49 -2.24
C GLN A 77 3.58 -6.55 -1.21
N LEU A 78 3.15 -5.30 -1.22
CA LEU A 78 3.62 -4.32 -0.27
C LEU A 78 3.23 -4.72 1.15
N ARG A 79 1.98 -5.15 1.31
CA ARG A 79 1.50 -5.58 2.62
C ARG A 79 2.31 -6.76 3.13
N ASP A 80 2.62 -7.71 2.27
CA ASP A 80 3.40 -8.88 2.68
C ASP A 80 4.79 -8.46 3.10
N LYS A 81 5.43 -7.58 2.33
CA LYS A 81 6.77 -7.16 2.68
C LYS A 81 6.81 -6.36 3.97
N LEU A 82 5.86 -5.47 4.14
CA LEU A 82 5.82 -4.67 5.36
C LEU A 82 5.41 -5.52 6.56
N GLY A 83 4.59 -6.52 6.33
CA GLY A 83 4.25 -7.45 7.39
C GLY A 83 5.46 -8.22 7.87
N ASP A 84 6.33 -8.61 6.95
CA ASP A 84 7.56 -9.29 7.33
C ASP A 84 8.46 -8.38 8.15
N TYR A 85 8.60 -7.13 7.73
CA TYR A 85 9.38 -6.18 8.50
C TYR A 85 8.80 -5.99 9.89
N ALA A 86 7.49 -5.85 9.96
CA ALA A 86 6.85 -5.63 11.24
C ALA A 86 7.08 -6.81 12.17
N ARG A 87 6.99 -8.02 11.63
CA ARG A 87 7.21 -9.20 12.45
C ARG A 87 8.64 -9.28 12.93
N GLN A 88 9.58 -8.96 12.06
CA GLN A 88 10.98 -9.03 12.43
C GLN A 88 11.33 -8.03 13.52
N ARG A 89 10.64 -6.89 13.53
CA ARG A 89 10.92 -5.87 14.51
C ARG A 89 10.02 -5.92 15.72
N GLY A 90 9.10 -6.88 15.75
CA GLY A 90 8.19 -7.01 16.86
C GLY A 90 7.01 -6.08 16.83
N ILE A 91 6.89 -5.28 15.79
CA ILE A 91 5.76 -4.37 15.68
C ILE A 91 4.52 -5.19 15.34
N GLY A 92 3.50 -5.04 16.11
CA GLY A 92 2.28 -5.78 15.87
C GLY A 92 2.29 -7.16 16.43
N ARG A 93 3.40 -7.59 16.99
CA ARG A 93 3.48 -8.93 17.50
C ARG A 93 2.82 -9.10 18.83
N GLU A 94 2.47 -8.04 19.43
CA GLU A 94 1.81 -8.14 20.66
C GLU A 94 0.65 -9.04 20.53
N SER A 95 -0.03 -8.95 19.43
CA SER A 95 -1.19 -9.76 19.27
C SER A 95 -0.80 -11.19 19.10
N ASP A 96 0.38 -11.43 18.59
CA ASP A 96 0.82 -12.77 18.42
C ASP A 96 1.53 -13.25 19.59
N GLY A 97 2.16 -12.40 20.27
CA GLY A 97 3.00 -12.81 21.34
C GLY A 97 2.29 -13.69 22.24
N GLN A 98 1.06 -13.51 22.33
CA GLN A 98 0.37 -14.30 23.22
C GLN A 98 0.28 -15.68 22.76
N ASP A 99 0.52 -15.94 21.59
CA ASP A 99 0.52 -17.23 21.13
C ASP A 99 1.32 -18.07 21.91
N ASP A 100 2.19 -17.52 22.50
CA ASP A 100 3.02 -18.37 23.18
C ASP A 100 2.52 -18.93 24.36
#